data_ab94e6fb8e6e4ee02d96c6e0876b45a9
#
_entry.id   ab94e6fb8e6e4ee02d96c6e0876b45a9
#
_cell.length_a   1.000
_cell.length_b   1.000
_cell.length_c   1.000
_cell.angle_alpha   90.00
_cell.angle_beta   90.00
_cell.angle_gamma   90.00
#
_symmetry.space_group_name_H-M   'P 1'
#
loop_
_entity.id
_entity.type
_entity.pdbx_description
1 polymer ?
#
loop_
_entity_poly.entity_id
_entity_poly.type
_entity_poly.pdbx_seq_one_letter_code
_entity_poly.pdbx_strand_id
1 'polypeptide(L)' 'MSVICVMIGRLVLLGCGDATAYTLYRNAMLSQNARVHIATFDSEHGAAYNNENCLSARDFFQQQSGVKTNFWCEKGRYRP' A
#
# COMPACT_ATOMS: atom_id res chain seq x y z
N MET A 1 10.85 -10.06 -11.74
CA MET A 1 10.28 -10.18 -11.99
C MET A 1 9.59 -10.00 -12.01
N SER A 2 9.23 -10.04 -12.02
CA SER A 2 8.38 -10.12 -12.11
C SER A 2 7.90 -10.31 -12.50
N VAL A 3 7.81 -10.57 -12.73
CA VAL A 3 7.26 -10.81 -13.17
C VAL A 3 6.73 -11.29 -13.47
N ILE A 4 6.46 -11.59 -13.45
CA ILE A 4 5.87 -12.25 -13.79
C ILE A 4 4.66 -12.02 -14.19
N CYS A 5 4.15 -11.10 -14.07
CA CYS A 5 2.90 -10.86 -14.43
C CYS A 5 2.70 -11.21 -15.78
N VAL A 6 3.49 -11.45 -16.34
CA VAL A 6 3.34 -11.69 -17.55
C VAL A 6 3.49 -12.90 -17.94
N MET A 7 4.18 -13.35 -17.82
CA MET A 7 4.50 -14.41 -18.28
C MET A 7 3.71 -15.28 -18.46
N ILE A 8 3.28 -15.51 -18.13
CA ILE A 8 2.60 -16.42 -18.20
C ILE A 8 1.51 -16.10 -18.59
N GLY A 9 1.40 -15.16 -18.55
CA GLY A 9 0.34 -14.84 -18.99
C GLY A 9 -0.80 -15.45 -18.56
N ARG A 10 -1.19 -16.20 -18.17
CA ARG A 10 -2.29 -16.69 -17.89
C ARG A 10 -2.65 -16.37 -16.64
N LEU A 11 -2.63 -16.78 -15.83
CA LEU A 11 -3.08 -16.55 -14.62
C LEU A 11 -2.37 -15.62 -13.95
N VAL A 12 -1.36 -15.42 -14.25
CA VAL A 12 -0.62 -14.59 -13.56
C VAL A 12 -1.02 -13.23 -13.59
N LEU A 13 -1.88 -12.81 -14.41
CA LEU A 13 -2.33 -11.48 -14.39
C LEU A 13 -2.84 -11.02 -13.08
N LEU A 14 -3.31 -11.94 -12.28
CA LEU A 14 -3.82 -11.54 -10.99
C LEU A 14 -2.76 -10.94 -10.11
N GLY A 15 -1.53 -11.32 -10.26
CA GLY A 15 -0.49 -10.78 -9.44
C GLY A 15 0.05 -9.47 -9.95
N CYS A 16 -0.25 -9.12 -11.18
CA CYS A 16 0.26 -7.90 -11.74
C CYS A 16 -0.15 -6.68 -10.99
N GLY A 17 -1.40 -6.56 -10.66
CA GLY A 17 -1.90 -5.40 -9.96
C GLY A 17 -1.29 -5.29 -8.60
N ASP A 18 -1.09 -6.40 -7.92
CA ASP A 18 -0.49 -6.38 -6.61
C ASP A 18 0.97 -5.98 -6.68
N ALA A 19 1.65 -6.32 -7.76
CA ALA A 19 3.07 -6.02 -7.88
C ALA A 19 3.36 -4.53 -7.94
N THR A 20 2.38 -3.72 -8.34
CA THR A 20 2.60 -2.29 -8.47
C THR A 20 1.82 -1.47 -7.44
N ALA A 21 0.89 -2.06 -6.74
CA ALA A 21 0.07 -1.34 -5.78
C ALA A 21 0.79 -1.18 -4.45
N TYR A 22 0.44 -0.13 -3.72
CA TYR A 22 0.92 0.07 -2.36
C TYR A 22 -0.27 0.49 -1.51
N THR A 23 -0.34 -0.01 -0.30
CA THR A 23 -1.45 0.27 0.60
C THR A 23 -0.95 0.95 1.87
N LEU A 24 -1.66 1.97 2.28
CA LEU A 24 -1.37 2.72 3.49
C LEU A 24 -2.22 2.16 4.61
N TYR A 25 -1.57 1.82 5.70
CA TYR A 25 -2.24 1.29 6.90
C TYR A 25 -1.92 2.15 8.10
N ARG A 26 -2.70 2.00 9.14
CA ARG A 26 -2.33 2.50 10.45
C ARG A 26 -2.67 1.45 11.49
N ASN A 27 -2.06 1.55 12.64
CA ASN A 27 -2.49 0.69 13.75
C ASN A 27 -3.67 1.38 14.44
N ALA A 28 -4.17 0.80 15.50
CA ALA A 28 -5.25 1.37 16.27
C ALA A 28 -4.72 1.81 17.62
N MET A 29 -5.39 2.77 18.26
CA MET A 29 -4.93 3.28 19.54
C MET A 29 -4.91 2.19 20.59
N LEU A 30 -5.87 1.26 20.54
CA LEU A 30 -5.96 0.19 21.51
C LEU A 30 -5.38 -1.12 21.01
N SER A 31 -4.78 -1.14 19.83
CA SER A 31 -4.18 -2.35 19.27
C SER A 31 -3.08 -1.97 18.32
N GLN A 32 -1.85 -2.08 18.77
CA GLN A 32 -0.72 -1.70 17.94
C GLN A 32 -0.48 -2.66 16.81
N ASN A 33 -1.07 -3.85 16.86
CA ASN A 33 -0.92 -4.82 15.79
C ASN A 33 -2.04 -4.76 14.77
N ALA A 34 -3.00 -3.88 14.95
CA ALA A 34 -4.10 -3.77 14.00
C ALA A 34 -3.60 -3.23 12.67
N ARG A 35 -4.25 -3.64 11.60
CA ARG A 35 -3.94 -3.18 10.25
C ARG A 35 -5.20 -2.51 9.71
N VAL A 36 -5.33 -1.23 9.95
CA VAL A 36 -6.50 -0.47 9.50
C VAL A 36 -6.18 0.09 8.12
N HIS A 37 -7.01 -0.24 7.15
CA HIS A 37 -6.82 0.22 5.77
C HIS A 37 -7.17 1.70 5.65
N ILE A 38 -6.26 2.48 5.17
CA ILE A 38 -6.49 3.91 4.95
C ILE A 38 -6.71 4.19 3.48
N ALA A 39 -5.81 3.71 2.62
CA ALA A 39 -5.91 3.98 1.19
C ALA A 39 -5.05 2.98 0.42
N THR A 40 -5.45 2.71 -0.81
CA THR A 40 -4.64 1.89 -1.70
C THR A 40 -4.26 2.73 -2.92
N PHE A 41 -2.99 2.73 -3.26
CA PHE A 41 -2.46 3.49 -4.38
C PHE A 41 -2.14 2.50 -5.50
N ASP A 42 -2.90 2.55 -6.56
CA ASP A 42 -2.84 1.53 -7.59
C ASP A 42 -2.98 2.18 -8.97
N SER A 43 -2.17 3.19 -9.20
CA SER A 43 -2.16 3.89 -10.47
C SER A 43 -1.42 3.07 -11.51
N GLU A 44 -1.77 3.22 -12.77
CA GLU A 44 -1.09 2.55 -13.84
C GLU A 44 0.30 3.15 -14.09
N HIS A 45 0.66 4.20 -13.37
CA HIS A 45 1.98 4.80 -13.53
C HIS A 45 3.10 3.99 -12.89
N GLY A 46 2.77 2.90 -12.23
CA GLY A 46 3.77 1.93 -11.79
C GLY A 46 4.08 1.97 -10.30
N ALA A 47 4.90 1.02 -9.89
CA ALA A 47 5.18 0.80 -8.48
C ALA A 47 5.86 2.00 -7.82
N ALA A 48 6.84 2.59 -8.48
CA ALA A 48 7.56 3.71 -7.88
C ALA A 48 6.61 4.89 -7.61
N TYR A 49 5.75 5.17 -8.57
CA TYR A 49 4.78 6.25 -8.43
C TYR A 49 3.83 5.96 -7.26
N ASN A 50 3.32 4.74 -7.21
CA ASN A 50 2.39 4.37 -6.15
C ASN A 50 3.04 4.40 -4.77
N ASN A 51 4.29 3.95 -4.70
CA ASN A 51 5.02 3.97 -3.45
C ASN A 51 5.27 5.40 -2.99
N GLU A 52 5.67 6.28 -3.89
CA GLU A 52 5.94 7.67 -3.52
C GLU A 52 4.68 8.37 -3.03
N ASN A 53 3.55 8.09 -3.68
CA ASN A 53 2.31 8.68 -3.25
C ASN A 53 1.85 8.12 -1.91
N CYS A 54 2.07 6.83 -1.68
CA CYS A 54 1.75 6.24 -0.39
C CYS A 54 2.58 6.87 0.71
N LEU A 55 3.88 7.04 0.47
CA LEU A 55 4.77 7.62 1.47
C LEU A 55 4.43 9.08 1.75
N SER A 56 4.04 9.83 0.72
CA SER A 56 3.64 11.22 0.92
C SER A 56 2.37 11.29 1.77
N ALA A 57 1.41 10.41 1.49
CA ALA A 57 0.19 10.37 2.27
C ALA A 57 0.49 9.95 3.71
N ARG A 58 1.37 8.98 3.88
CA ARG A 58 1.78 8.54 5.22
C ARG A 58 2.32 9.71 6.03
N ASP A 59 3.21 10.47 5.43
CA ASP A 59 3.83 11.59 6.12
C ASP A 59 2.81 12.67 6.44
N PHE A 60 1.90 12.93 5.50
CA PHE A 60 0.87 13.92 5.71
C PHE A 60 -0.03 13.53 6.89
N PHE A 61 -0.48 12.29 6.93
CA PHE A 61 -1.33 11.85 8.03
C PHE A 61 -0.58 11.80 9.35
N GLN A 62 0.67 11.35 9.31
CA GLN A 62 1.44 11.21 10.54
C GLN A 62 1.70 12.55 11.21
N GLN A 63 1.77 13.61 10.42
CA GLN A 63 2.10 14.94 10.95
C GLN A 63 0.89 15.71 11.44
N GLN A 64 -0.32 15.17 11.29
CA GLN A 64 -1.50 15.87 11.74
C GLN A 64 -1.50 15.98 13.26
N SER A 65 -1.95 17.14 13.74
CA SER A 65 -1.99 17.40 15.16
C SER A 65 -2.91 16.39 15.86
N GLY A 66 -2.46 15.85 16.95
CA GLY A 66 -3.27 14.91 17.73
C GLY A 66 -3.22 13.48 17.28
N VAL A 67 -2.47 13.18 16.22
CA VAL A 67 -2.37 11.80 15.75
C VAL A 67 -1.53 10.98 16.72
N LYS A 68 -2.07 9.84 17.14
CA LYS A 68 -1.38 8.96 18.06
C LYS A 68 -1.17 7.57 17.51
N THR A 69 -1.61 7.32 16.28
CA THR A 69 -1.40 6.02 15.63
C THR A 69 -0.22 6.14 14.70
N ASN A 70 0.32 5.00 14.29
CA ASN A 70 1.44 4.95 13.36
C ASN A 70 0.95 4.54 11.99
N PHE A 71 1.43 5.20 10.96
CA PHE A 71 1.05 4.94 9.58
C PHE A 71 2.22 4.33 8.84
N TRP A 72 1.96 3.40 7.94
CA TRP A 72 3.02 2.80 7.14
C TRP A 72 2.47 2.30 5.80
N CYS A 73 3.36 2.12 4.85
CA CYS A 73 3.02 1.63 3.51
C CYS A 73 3.52 0.20 3.35
N GLU A 74 2.70 -0.62 2.70
CA GLU A 74 3.10 -1.98 2.35
C GLU A 74 2.86 -2.20 0.88
N LYS A 75 3.74 -2.94 0.24
CA LYS A 75 3.58 -3.29 -1.15
C LYS A 75 2.39 -4.25 -1.28
N GLY A 76 1.58 -4.05 -2.28
CA GLY A 76 0.42 -4.89 -2.54
C GLY A 76 -0.88 -4.21 -2.18
N ARG A 77 -1.97 -4.85 -2.58
CA ARG A 77 -3.29 -4.35 -2.27
C ARG A 77 -3.65 -4.67 -0.85
N TYR A 78 -4.72 -4.07 -0.37
CA TYR A 78 -5.17 -4.26 1.00
C TYR A 78 -5.37 -5.74 1.33
N ARG A 79 -4.86 -6.16 2.46
CA ARG A 79 -5.10 -7.46 3.04
C ARG A 79 -5.32 -7.28 4.54
N PRO A 80 -6.38 -7.85 5.08
CA PRO A 80 -6.68 -7.70 6.51
C PRO A 80 -5.60 -8.25 7.42
#